data_1b0cc488de806d162ad85cb243ce0266
#
_entry.id   1b0cc488de806d162ad85cb243ce0266
#
_cell.length_a   1.000
_cell.length_b   1.000
_cell.length_c   1.000
_cell.angle_alpha   90.00
_cell.angle_beta   90.00
_cell.angle_gamma   90.00
#
_symmetry.space_group_name_H-M   'P 1'
#
loop_
_entity.id
_entity.type
_entity.pdbx_description
1 polymer ?
#
loop_
_entity_poly.entity_id
_entity_poly.type
_entity_poly.pdbx_seq_one_letter_code
_entity_poly.pdbx_strand_id
1 'polypeptide(L)'
;MLGLMQTQPLLISSIIRHAARHHGAAEVVSVLGDGPPHRTTYAEVERRARRLARVLEGLGVRPGDRVATLAWNTYRHLELFYAISGAGAVCHTVNPRLAHDDITYIMTHAGDSVLFADPSFAALVETIAPAIAGCVRAVVMMVEPEAMPALRLPPGMAALCYETLMEEADAAYDWPSFDENTAAALGYTSGTTGKPKGVLYSHRSTVLHAMAANMADYFGLRAVDRML
;
A
#
# COMPACT_ATOMS: atom_id res chain seq x y z
N MET A 1 -36.86 -9.65 -8.31
CA MET A 1 -36.74 -9.96 -6.87
C MET A 1 -35.25 -10.15 -6.55
N LEU A 2 -34.72 -9.46 -5.55
CA LEU A 2 -33.35 -9.64 -5.10
C LEU A 2 -33.25 -10.82 -4.12
N GLY A 3 -32.07 -11.47 -4.06
CA GLY A 3 -31.80 -12.46 -3.03
C GLY A 3 -31.76 -11.84 -1.65
N LEU A 4 -32.14 -12.60 -0.61
CA LEU A 4 -32.25 -12.12 0.78
C LEU A 4 -30.99 -12.45 1.63
N MET A 5 -29.96 -13.04 1.01
CA MET A 5 -28.68 -13.30 1.70
C MET A 5 -27.86 -12.00 1.78
N GLN A 6 -26.72 -12.08 2.44
CA GLN A 6 -25.88 -10.92 2.70
C GLN A 6 -25.56 -10.10 1.42
N THR A 7 -25.51 -8.78 1.59
CA THR A 7 -25.21 -7.80 0.53
C THR A 7 -23.85 -7.11 0.78
N GLN A 8 -22.97 -7.73 1.58
CA GLN A 8 -21.69 -7.14 1.91
C GLN A 8 -20.82 -7.00 0.63
N PRO A 9 -20.28 -5.80 0.35
CA PRO A 9 -19.42 -5.60 -0.82
C PRO A 9 -18.09 -6.33 -0.69
N LEU A 10 -17.54 -6.74 -1.83
CA LEU A 10 -16.23 -7.41 -1.93
C LEU A 10 -15.09 -6.40 -1.79
N LEU A 11 -14.80 -5.97 -0.56
CA LEU A 11 -13.74 -5.02 -0.26
C LEU A 11 -12.46 -5.73 0.20
N ILE A 12 -11.30 -5.21 -0.20
CA ILE A 12 -9.97 -5.75 0.18
C ILE A 12 -9.82 -5.75 1.72
N SER A 13 -10.37 -4.77 2.43
CA SER A 13 -10.38 -4.72 3.90
C SER A 13 -11.03 -5.96 4.53
N SER A 14 -11.96 -6.62 3.84
CA SER A 14 -12.59 -7.85 4.34
C SER A 14 -11.61 -9.01 4.43
N ILE A 15 -10.60 -9.05 3.55
CA ILE A 15 -9.58 -10.12 3.52
C ILE A 15 -8.72 -10.04 4.78
N ILE A 16 -8.15 -8.88 5.09
CA ILE A 16 -7.28 -8.74 6.27
C ILE A 16 -8.07 -8.89 7.58
N ARG A 17 -9.32 -8.39 7.62
CA ARG A 17 -10.22 -8.60 8.77
C ARG A 17 -10.49 -10.08 9.00
N HIS A 18 -10.72 -10.85 7.94
CA HIS A 18 -10.90 -12.30 8.02
C HIS A 18 -9.62 -12.97 8.54
N ALA A 19 -8.46 -12.63 7.97
CA ALA A 19 -7.18 -13.17 8.38
C ALA A 19 -6.89 -12.87 9.87
N ALA A 20 -7.08 -11.63 10.31
CA ALA A 20 -6.89 -11.24 11.71
C ALA A 20 -7.83 -11.97 12.67
N ARG A 21 -9.09 -12.19 12.27
CA ARG A 21 -10.11 -12.80 13.12
C ARG A 21 -9.94 -14.31 13.25
N HIS A 22 -9.63 -15.00 12.17
CA HIS A 22 -9.65 -16.46 12.10
C HIS A 22 -8.25 -17.10 12.09
N HIS A 23 -7.22 -16.31 11.71
CA HIS A 23 -5.82 -16.74 11.58
C HIS A 23 -4.86 -15.70 12.18
N GLY A 24 -5.33 -14.94 13.19
CA GLY A 24 -4.62 -13.80 13.75
C GLY A 24 -3.22 -14.12 14.28
N ALA A 25 -2.98 -15.33 14.75
CA ALA A 25 -1.67 -15.78 15.23
C ALA A 25 -0.73 -16.28 14.12
N ALA A 26 -1.21 -16.40 12.87
CA ALA A 26 -0.34 -16.82 11.77
C ALA A 26 0.68 -15.71 11.47
N GLU A 27 1.95 -16.14 11.26
CA GLU A 27 3.08 -15.23 11.11
C GLU A 27 3.18 -14.64 9.71
N VAL A 28 3.60 -13.37 9.68
CA VAL A 28 4.15 -12.66 8.51
C VAL A 28 5.61 -12.38 8.80
N VAL A 29 6.51 -12.86 7.93
CA VAL A 29 7.96 -12.75 8.10
C VAL A 29 8.53 -11.89 6.99
N SER A 30 9.35 -10.90 7.34
CA SER A 30 9.99 -9.98 6.39
C SER A 30 11.49 -9.90 6.62
N VAL A 31 12.27 -9.94 5.54
CA VAL A 31 13.70 -9.67 5.58
C VAL A 31 13.91 -8.17 5.31
N LEU A 32 14.54 -7.47 6.26
CA LEU A 32 14.73 -6.01 6.22
C LEU A 32 16.22 -5.60 6.00
N GLY A 33 17.02 -6.48 5.45
CA GLY A 33 18.47 -6.31 5.26
C GLY A 33 19.26 -7.44 5.92
N ASP A 34 20.47 -7.17 6.40
CA ASP A 34 21.38 -8.19 6.95
C ASP A 34 21.05 -8.60 8.40
N GLY A 35 20.05 -7.99 9.01
CA GLY A 35 19.58 -8.30 10.36
C GLY A 35 18.70 -9.55 10.44
N PRO A 36 18.27 -9.92 11.65
CA PRO A 36 17.29 -11.00 11.82
C PRO A 36 15.96 -10.64 11.14
N PRO A 37 15.25 -11.64 10.59
CA PRO A 37 13.94 -11.39 9.99
C PRO A 37 12.95 -10.76 10.99
N HIS A 38 12.24 -9.73 10.55
CA HIS A 38 11.11 -9.18 11.30
C HIS A 38 9.95 -10.17 11.28
N ARG A 39 9.36 -10.44 12.43
CA ARG A 39 8.20 -11.34 12.58
C ARG A 39 7.05 -10.57 13.19
N THR A 40 5.91 -10.65 12.53
CA THR A 40 4.64 -10.09 12.99
C THR A 40 3.52 -11.11 12.74
N THR A 41 2.28 -10.75 13.02
CA THR A 41 1.12 -11.62 12.83
C THR A 41 0.03 -10.91 12.04
N TYR A 42 -0.93 -11.66 11.48
CA TYR A 42 -2.06 -11.04 10.77
C TYR A 42 -2.92 -10.15 11.68
N ALA A 43 -3.05 -10.49 12.96
CA ALA A 43 -3.74 -9.61 13.92
C ALA A 43 -3.01 -8.27 14.07
N GLU A 44 -1.69 -8.30 14.13
CA GLU A 44 -0.88 -7.09 14.23
C GLU A 44 -0.88 -6.29 12.93
N VAL A 45 -0.75 -6.95 11.77
CA VAL A 45 -0.84 -6.29 10.46
C VAL A 45 -2.19 -5.56 10.32
N GLU A 46 -3.31 -6.17 10.69
CA GLU A 46 -4.63 -5.55 10.64
C GLU A 46 -4.71 -4.33 11.56
N ARG A 47 -4.24 -4.47 12.80
CA ARG A 47 -4.23 -3.39 13.80
C ARG A 47 -3.39 -2.20 13.29
N ARG A 48 -2.21 -2.47 12.74
CA ARG A 48 -1.32 -1.45 12.19
C ARG A 48 -1.87 -0.83 10.91
N ALA A 49 -2.50 -1.62 10.04
CA ALA A 49 -3.16 -1.10 8.84
C ALA A 49 -4.30 -0.12 9.17
N ARG A 50 -5.09 -0.38 10.24
CA ARG A 50 -6.09 0.58 10.74
C ARG A 50 -5.46 1.88 11.22
N ARG A 51 -4.40 1.79 12.01
CA ARG A 51 -3.65 2.97 12.49
C ARG A 51 -3.09 3.76 11.31
N LEU A 52 -2.53 3.07 10.32
CA LEU A 52 -2.03 3.70 9.10
C LEU A 52 -3.13 4.38 8.27
N ALA A 53 -4.35 3.85 8.28
CA ALA A 53 -5.50 4.53 7.65
C ALA A 53 -5.78 5.89 8.34
N ARG A 54 -5.63 6.00 9.67
CA ARG A 54 -5.67 7.29 10.37
C ARG A 54 -4.53 8.22 9.97
N VAL A 55 -3.31 7.69 9.82
CA VAL A 55 -2.18 8.46 9.30
C VAL A 55 -2.51 9.05 7.92
N LEU A 56 -3.08 8.23 7.02
CA LEU A 56 -3.49 8.69 5.68
C LEU A 56 -4.52 9.83 5.75
N GLU A 57 -5.53 9.73 6.62
CA GLU A 57 -6.48 10.82 6.87
C GLU A 57 -5.77 12.10 7.36
N GLY A 58 -4.85 11.96 8.33
CA GLY A 58 -4.04 13.08 8.84
C GLY A 58 -3.17 13.72 7.78
N LEU A 59 -2.66 12.93 6.83
CA LEU A 59 -1.93 13.42 5.65
C LEU A 59 -2.86 14.03 4.58
N GLY A 60 -4.18 14.07 4.81
CA GLY A 60 -5.17 14.62 3.89
C GLY A 60 -5.46 13.75 2.67
N VAL A 61 -5.17 12.44 2.73
CA VAL A 61 -5.57 11.48 1.70
C VAL A 61 -7.08 11.25 1.78
N ARG A 62 -7.74 11.31 0.63
CA ARG A 62 -9.20 11.13 0.49
C ARG A 62 -9.51 9.90 -0.35
N PRO A 63 -10.73 9.36 -0.27
CA PRO A 63 -11.17 8.30 -1.18
C PRO A 63 -10.95 8.70 -2.65
N GLY A 64 -10.37 7.78 -3.42
CA GLY A 64 -9.99 7.98 -4.82
C GLY A 64 -8.63 8.63 -5.05
N ASP A 65 -7.95 9.18 -4.03
CA ASP A 65 -6.57 9.65 -4.16
C ASP A 65 -5.62 8.49 -4.43
N ARG A 66 -4.56 8.74 -5.22
CA ARG A 66 -3.49 7.77 -5.44
C ARG A 66 -2.37 8.04 -4.44
N VAL A 67 -1.94 6.96 -3.80
CA VAL A 67 -0.83 6.95 -2.86
C VAL A 67 0.25 6.04 -3.43
N ALA A 68 1.40 6.61 -3.76
CA ALA A 68 2.50 5.86 -4.32
C ALA A 68 3.28 5.09 -3.26
N THR A 69 3.73 3.89 -3.62
CA THR A 69 4.66 3.09 -2.83
C THR A 69 5.87 2.72 -3.67
N LEU A 70 7.06 3.15 -3.25
CA LEU A 70 8.35 2.80 -3.82
C LEU A 70 9.09 1.93 -2.80
N ALA A 71 8.75 0.65 -2.75
CA ALA A 71 9.07 -0.21 -1.63
C ALA A 71 9.33 -1.66 -2.02
N TRP A 72 10.13 -2.34 -1.18
CA TRP A 72 10.26 -3.79 -1.22
C TRP A 72 9.08 -4.47 -0.53
N ASN A 73 8.89 -5.77 -0.77
CA ASN A 73 7.83 -6.58 -0.18
C ASN A 73 8.13 -6.89 1.29
N THR A 74 7.81 -5.95 2.17
CA THR A 74 7.98 -6.06 3.62
C THR A 74 6.64 -5.94 4.34
N TYR A 75 6.62 -6.17 5.66
CA TYR A 75 5.41 -6.02 6.46
C TYR A 75 4.80 -4.61 6.37
N ARG A 76 5.64 -3.55 6.31
CA ARG A 76 5.15 -2.16 6.15
C ARG A 76 4.46 -1.97 4.80
N HIS A 77 4.97 -2.58 3.74
CA HIS A 77 4.33 -2.50 2.43
C HIS A 77 3.00 -3.28 2.41
N LEU A 78 2.92 -4.41 3.13
CA LEU A 78 1.67 -5.16 3.32
C LEU A 78 0.63 -4.32 4.09
N GLU A 79 1.05 -3.63 5.17
CA GLU A 79 0.20 -2.70 5.91
C GLU A 79 -0.33 -1.58 5.02
N LEU A 80 0.53 -0.99 4.16
CA LEU A 80 0.16 0.05 3.20
C LEU A 80 -0.89 -0.43 2.20
N PHE A 81 -0.76 -1.63 1.65
CA PHE A 81 -1.74 -2.18 0.74
C PHE A 81 -3.15 -2.20 1.34
N TYR A 82 -3.26 -2.70 2.58
CA TYR A 82 -4.55 -2.77 3.26
C TYR A 82 -5.04 -1.41 3.75
N ALA A 83 -4.14 -0.55 4.24
CA ALA A 83 -4.52 0.78 4.73
C ALA A 83 -5.03 1.67 3.61
N ILE A 84 -4.27 1.79 2.51
CA ILE A 84 -4.61 2.66 1.37
C ILE A 84 -5.93 2.19 0.74
N SER A 85 -5.97 0.92 0.31
CA SER A 85 -7.17 0.39 -0.34
C SER A 85 -8.36 0.35 0.62
N GLY A 86 -8.13 -0.07 1.88
CA GLY A 86 -9.19 -0.16 2.89
C GLY A 86 -9.82 1.19 3.24
N ALA A 87 -9.07 2.28 3.15
CA ALA A 87 -9.58 3.66 3.30
C ALA A 87 -10.29 4.19 2.05
N GLY A 88 -10.35 3.42 0.96
CA GLY A 88 -10.97 3.83 -0.31
C GLY A 88 -10.05 4.65 -1.22
N ALA A 89 -8.77 4.76 -0.89
CA ALA A 89 -7.75 5.32 -1.77
C ALA A 89 -7.16 4.26 -2.70
N VAL A 90 -6.33 4.66 -3.64
CA VAL A 90 -5.74 3.77 -4.66
C VAL A 90 -4.26 3.56 -4.37
N CYS A 91 -3.87 2.33 -4.08
CA CYS A 91 -2.47 1.95 -3.89
C CYS A 91 -1.76 1.89 -5.25
N HIS A 92 -0.86 2.85 -5.50
CA HIS A 92 -0.04 2.89 -6.70
C HIS A 92 1.34 2.29 -6.40
N THR A 93 1.55 1.06 -6.82
CA THR A 93 2.86 0.40 -6.66
C THR A 93 3.80 0.80 -7.78
N VAL A 94 4.86 1.53 -7.41
CA VAL A 94 5.89 2.01 -8.33
C VAL A 94 7.04 0.99 -8.37
N ASN A 95 7.34 0.48 -9.57
CA ASN A 95 8.44 -0.44 -9.73
C ASN A 95 9.79 0.30 -9.63
N PRO A 96 10.64 0.02 -8.60
CA PRO A 96 11.88 0.74 -8.39
C PRO A 96 12.97 0.45 -9.43
N ARG A 97 12.76 -0.53 -10.32
CA ARG A 97 13.70 -0.91 -11.38
C ARG A 97 13.48 -0.14 -12.69
N LEU A 98 12.48 0.73 -12.74
CA LEU A 98 12.25 1.60 -13.90
C LEU A 98 13.31 2.71 -13.96
N ALA A 99 13.51 3.30 -15.15
CA ALA A 99 14.30 4.50 -15.29
C ALA A 99 13.65 5.69 -14.54
N HIS A 100 14.46 6.63 -14.08
CA HIS A 100 13.99 7.79 -13.28
C HIS A 100 12.91 8.58 -14.02
N ASP A 101 13.06 8.77 -15.34
CA ASP A 101 12.08 9.47 -16.18
C ASP A 101 10.74 8.74 -16.23
N ASP A 102 10.77 7.40 -16.29
CA ASP A 102 9.55 6.59 -16.28
C ASP A 102 8.87 6.66 -14.91
N ILE A 103 9.64 6.58 -13.80
CA ILE A 103 9.10 6.73 -12.44
C ILE A 103 8.44 8.10 -12.30
N THR A 104 9.13 9.17 -12.70
CA THR A 104 8.61 10.54 -12.67
C THR A 104 7.33 10.66 -13.51
N TYR A 105 7.35 10.10 -14.72
CA TYR A 105 6.20 10.12 -15.62
C TYR A 105 4.98 9.41 -15.00
N ILE A 106 5.14 8.17 -14.52
CA ILE A 106 4.00 7.42 -13.97
C ILE A 106 3.42 8.08 -12.71
N MET A 107 4.26 8.65 -11.84
CA MET A 107 3.80 9.33 -10.63
C MET A 107 3.05 10.63 -10.95
N THR A 108 3.56 11.43 -11.87
CA THR A 108 2.89 12.68 -12.30
C THR A 108 1.63 12.40 -13.09
N HIS A 109 1.64 11.39 -13.98
CA HIS A 109 0.47 10.98 -14.75
C HIS A 109 -0.63 10.39 -13.85
N ALA A 110 -0.28 9.62 -12.82
CA ALA A 110 -1.21 9.12 -11.81
C ALA A 110 -1.74 10.26 -10.92
N GLY A 111 -0.97 11.34 -10.74
CA GLY A 111 -1.27 12.41 -9.80
C GLY A 111 -1.20 11.90 -8.36
N ASP A 112 -0.12 11.21 -8.02
CA ASP A 112 0.12 10.69 -6.68
C ASP A 112 0.20 11.81 -5.65
N SER A 113 -0.50 11.67 -4.53
CA SER A 113 -0.60 12.73 -3.53
C SER A 113 0.43 12.60 -2.39
N VAL A 114 0.83 11.37 -2.08
CA VAL A 114 1.82 11.01 -1.05
C VAL A 114 2.66 9.87 -1.60
N LEU A 115 3.95 9.87 -1.27
CA LEU A 115 4.89 8.79 -1.59
C LEU A 115 5.37 8.12 -0.29
N PHE A 116 5.16 6.81 -0.16
CA PHE A 116 5.83 5.98 0.84
C PHE A 116 7.03 5.31 0.18
N ALA A 117 8.21 5.47 0.77
CA ALA A 117 9.46 4.95 0.20
C ALA A 117 10.27 4.12 1.19
N ASP A 118 10.80 2.99 0.73
CA ASP A 118 11.79 2.22 1.47
C ASP A 118 13.11 3.02 1.59
N PRO A 119 13.84 2.94 2.70
CA PRO A 119 15.07 3.71 2.92
C PRO A 119 16.16 3.48 1.87
N SER A 120 16.20 2.31 1.25
CA SER A 120 17.14 2.00 0.16
C SER A 120 16.94 2.90 -1.07
N PHE A 121 15.80 3.56 -1.20
CA PHE A 121 15.47 4.47 -2.30
C PHE A 121 15.63 5.95 -1.95
N ALA A 122 16.22 6.32 -0.81
CA ALA A 122 16.36 7.72 -0.38
C ALA A 122 17.03 8.60 -1.46
N ALA A 123 18.13 8.14 -2.04
CA ALA A 123 18.84 8.88 -3.11
C ALA A 123 17.99 9.01 -4.40
N LEU A 124 17.23 7.98 -4.75
CA LEU A 124 16.29 8.03 -5.88
C LEU A 124 15.19 9.04 -5.62
N VAL A 125 14.62 9.03 -4.40
CA VAL A 125 13.59 9.99 -3.99
C VAL A 125 14.08 11.43 -4.11
N GLU A 126 15.29 11.74 -3.61
CA GLU A 126 15.89 13.09 -3.78
C GLU A 126 16.04 13.48 -5.26
N THR A 127 16.42 12.51 -6.11
CA THR A 127 16.61 12.74 -7.54
C THR A 127 15.31 13.09 -8.26
N ILE A 128 14.21 12.39 -7.97
CA ILE A 128 12.92 12.57 -8.63
C ILE A 128 12.05 13.65 -7.97
N ALA A 129 12.30 13.99 -6.70
CA ALA A 129 11.47 14.90 -5.92
C ALA A 129 11.15 16.24 -6.61
N PRO A 130 12.10 16.93 -7.28
CA PRO A 130 11.79 18.17 -7.98
C PRO A 130 10.73 18.02 -9.08
N ALA A 131 10.74 16.89 -9.79
CA ALA A 131 9.84 16.65 -10.90
C ALA A 131 8.42 16.24 -10.46
N ILE A 132 8.29 15.63 -9.27
CA ILE A 132 6.99 15.20 -8.70
C ILE A 132 6.39 16.21 -7.70
N ALA A 133 7.09 17.30 -7.41
CA ALA A 133 6.66 18.31 -6.43
C ALA A 133 5.31 18.99 -6.77
N GLY A 134 4.88 18.91 -8.04
CA GLY A 134 3.57 19.43 -8.46
C GLY A 134 2.37 18.59 -8.00
N CYS A 135 2.59 17.34 -7.59
CA CYS A 135 1.53 16.44 -7.14
C CYS A 135 1.79 15.82 -5.75
N VAL A 136 3.03 15.42 -5.46
CA VAL A 136 3.39 14.79 -4.18
C VAL A 136 3.69 15.86 -3.13
N ARG A 137 2.88 15.89 -2.06
CA ARG A 137 3.04 16.85 -0.94
C ARG A 137 3.89 16.33 0.22
N ALA A 138 4.05 15.00 0.32
CA ALA A 138 4.83 14.39 1.39
C ALA A 138 5.50 13.09 0.92
N VAL A 139 6.71 12.88 1.41
CA VAL A 139 7.45 11.63 1.33
C VAL A 139 7.52 11.04 2.73
N VAL A 140 7.04 9.81 2.90
CA VAL A 140 7.09 9.05 4.15
C VAL A 140 8.11 7.94 4.01
N MET A 141 9.22 8.04 4.74
CA MET A 141 10.24 6.98 4.76
C MET A 141 9.80 5.84 5.67
N MET A 142 9.85 4.62 5.16
CA MET A 142 9.38 3.40 5.84
C MET A 142 10.44 2.87 6.82
N VAL A 143 10.75 3.66 7.85
CA VAL A 143 11.83 3.42 8.81
C VAL A 143 11.39 3.68 10.25
N GLU A 144 12.23 3.20 11.19
CA GLU A 144 12.21 3.64 12.58
C GLU A 144 12.77 5.07 12.69
N PRO A 145 12.41 5.85 13.74
CA PRO A 145 12.85 7.24 13.90
C PRO A 145 14.38 7.41 13.85
N GLU A 146 15.11 6.48 14.47
CA GLU A 146 16.58 6.52 14.55
C GLU A 146 17.26 6.28 13.19
N ALA A 147 16.55 5.66 12.26
CA ALA A 147 17.03 5.36 10.90
C ALA A 147 16.52 6.36 9.85
N MET A 148 15.85 7.45 10.28
CA MET A 148 15.31 8.45 9.34
C MET A 148 16.43 9.14 8.58
N PRO A 149 16.50 9.01 7.24
CA PRO A 149 17.51 9.70 6.45
C PRO A 149 17.22 11.20 6.37
N ALA A 150 18.28 12.00 6.33
CA ALA A 150 18.16 13.41 5.98
C ALA A 150 17.90 13.53 4.49
N LEU A 151 16.69 13.95 4.10
CA LEU A 151 16.29 14.12 2.70
C LEU A 151 16.33 15.58 2.27
N ARG A 152 16.89 15.84 1.11
CA ARG A 152 16.85 17.15 0.42
C ARG A 152 15.65 17.18 -0.52
N LEU A 153 14.53 17.68 -0.03
CA LEU A 153 13.28 17.79 -0.78
C LEU A 153 12.99 19.24 -1.19
N PRO A 154 12.23 19.46 -2.27
CA PRO A 154 11.78 20.80 -2.68
C PRO A 154 10.94 21.47 -1.57
N PRO A 155 10.93 22.84 -1.53
CA PRO A 155 10.08 23.59 -0.62
C PRO A 155 8.59 23.16 -0.74
N GLY A 156 7.93 22.94 0.39
CA GLY A 156 6.53 22.53 0.44
C GLY A 156 6.30 21.01 0.41
N MET A 157 7.31 20.21 0.15
CA MET A 157 7.24 18.75 0.25
C MET A 157 7.77 18.30 1.62
N ALA A 158 6.93 17.65 2.44
CA ALA A 158 7.31 17.18 3.77
C ALA A 158 8.12 15.88 3.70
N ALA A 159 9.16 15.75 4.55
CA ALA A 159 9.84 14.49 4.84
C ALA A 159 9.36 13.95 6.19
N LEU A 160 8.78 12.76 6.21
CA LEU A 160 8.11 12.18 7.37
C LEU A 160 8.63 10.76 7.65
N CYS A 161 8.62 10.35 8.92
CA CYS A 161 8.98 9.01 9.35
C CYS A 161 7.73 8.15 9.57
N TYR A 162 7.72 6.96 9.02
CA TYR A 162 6.59 6.02 9.10
C TYR A 162 6.24 5.67 10.55
N GLU A 163 7.21 5.19 11.32
CA GLU A 163 6.91 4.75 12.69
C GLU A 163 6.54 5.92 13.61
N THR A 164 7.13 7.11 13.44
CA THR A 164 6.70 8.32 14.18
C THR A 164 5.22 8.62 13.91
N LEU A 165 4.79 8.63 12.64
CA LEU A 165 3.39 8.83 12.30
C LEU A 165 2.48 7.72 12.88
N MET A 166 2.98 6.49 12.91
CA MET A 166 2.26 5.36 13.49
C MET A 166 2.11 5.46 15.01
N GLU A 167 3.09 6.01 15.73
CA GLU A 167 3.02 6.25 17.18
C GLU A 167 2.04 7.34 17.55
N GLU A 168 1.99 8.40 16.77
CA GLU A 168 1.12 9.57 16.99
C GLU A 168 -0.35 9.31 16.62
N ALA A 169 -0.62 8.33 15.77
CA ALA A 169 -1.97 8.07 15.29
C ALA A 169 -2.80 7.21 16.28
N ASP A 170 -4.09 7.53 16.41
CA ASP A 170 -5.05 6.69 17.12
C ASP A 170 -5.24 5.35 16.40
N ALA A 171 -5.32 4.27 17.17
CA ALA A 171 -5.57 2.92 16.65
C ALA A 171 -7.05 2.68 16.29
N ALA A 172 -7.97 3.53 16.75
CA ALA A 172 -9.39 3.40 16.49
C ALA A 172 -9.74 3.87 15.07
N TYR A 173 -9.91 2.94 14.15
CA TYR A 173 -10.37 3.19 12.78
C TYR A 173 -11.35 2.12 12.34
N ASP A 174 -12.52 2.52 11.91
CA ASP A 174 -13.51 1.61 11.33
C ASP A 174 -13.40 1.63 9.81
N TRP A 175 -13.19 0.44 9.23
CA TRP A 175 -13.11 0.31 7.78
C TRP A 175 -14.42 0.78 7.13
N PRO A 176 -14.39 1.79 6.25
CA PRO A 176 -15.58 2.25 5.56
C PRO A 176 -16.13 1.18 4.62
N SER A 177 -17.42 1.26 4.36
CA SER A 177 -18.11 0.45 3.35
C SER A 177 -18.48 1.33 2.16
N PHE A 178 -18.12 0.89 0.95
CA PHE A 178 -18.35 1.62 -0.30
C PHE A 178 -18.53 0.65 -1.47
N ASP A 179 -18.75 1.17 -2.68
CA ASP A 179 -18.94 0.33 -3.88
C ASP A 179 -17.68 -0.49 -4.19
N GLU A 180 -17.84 -1.80 -4.30
CA GLU A 180 -16.78 -2.75 -4.62
C GLU A 180 -16.12 -2.54 -6.00
N ASN A 181 -16.76 -1.79 -6.90
CA ASN A 181 -16.19 -1.39 -8.18
C ASN A 181 -15.23 -0.20 -8.09
N THR A 182 -15.11 0.43 -6.91
CA THR A 182 -14.13 1.49 -6.66
C THR A 182 -12.72 0.98 -6.92
N ALA A 183 -11.87 1.83 -7.51
CA ALA A 183 -10.46 1.52 -7.74
C ALA A 183 -9.73 1.30 -6.41
N ALA A 184 -8.89 0.26 -6.36
CA ALA A 184 -8.15 -0.13 -5.16
C ALA A 184 -6.63 -0.13 -5.38
N ALA A 185 -6.21 -0.47 -6.60
CA ALA A 185 -4.79 -0.51 -6.94
C ALA A 185 -4.56 -0.01 -8.37
N LEU A 186 -3.39 0.62 -8.56
CA LEU A 186 -2.89 1.10 -9.84
C LEU A 186 -1.51 0.48 -10.11
N GLY A 187 -1.35 -0.12 -11.26
CA GLY A 187 -0.06 -0.59 -11.75
C GLY A 187 0.22 -0.05 -13.15
N TYR A 188 1.49 0.21 -13.46
CA TYR A 188 1.89 0.60 -14.80
C TYR A 188 2.59 -0.55 -15.52
N THR A 189 2.20 -0.77 -16.75
CA THR A 189 2.87 -1.74 -17.65
C THR A 189 3.80 -0.99 -18.61
N SER A 190 4.95 -1.61 -18.92
CA SER A 190 5.82 -1.15 -20.00
C SER A 190 5.05 -1.28 -21.30
N GLY A 191 4.57 -0.16 -21.85
CA GLY A 191 3.91 -0.17 -23.15
C GLY A 191 4.87 -0.65 -24.24
N THR A 192 4.44 -1.59 -25.07
CA THR A 192 5.25 -2.09 -26.21
C THR A 192 5.49 -1.01 -27.29
N THR A 193 4.78 0.09 -27.23
CA THR A 193 4.76 1.14 -28.26
C THR A 193 4.72 2.57 -27.69
N GLY A 194 5.43 2.86 -26.59
CA GLY A 194 5.46 4.22 -26.05
C GLY A 194 5.51 4.30 -24.53
N LYS A 195 4.93 5.36 -23.96
CA LYS A 195 4.93 5.60 -22.52
C LYS A 195 4.16 4.51 -21.74
N PRO A 196 4.56 4.22 -20.49
CA PRO A 196 3.85 3.29 -19.62
C PRO A 196 2.36 3.61 -19.50
N LYS A 197 1.53 2.57 -19.46
CA LYS A 197 0.07 2.67 -19.34
C LYS A 197 -0.38 2.21 -17.96
N GLY A 198 -1.23 3.01 -17.31
CA GLY A 198 -1.83 2.69 -16.02
C GLY A 198 -2.99 1.71 -16.18
N VAL A 199 -3.01 0.70 -15.31
CA VAL A 199 -4.10 -0.30 -15.18
C VAL A 199 -4.68 -0.17 -13.79
N LEU A 200 -5.97 0.16 -13.70
CA LEU A 200 -6.71 0.25 -12.44
C LEU A 200 -7.41 -1.07 -12.13
N TYR A 201 -7.20 -1.57 -10.93
CA TYR A 201 -7.89 -2.74 -10.39
C TYR A 201 -8.92 -2.28 -9.36
N SER A 202 -10.15 -2.79 -9.45
CA SER A 202 -11.18 -2.53 -8.45
C SER A 202 -11.02 -3.46 -7.24
N HIS A 203 -11.68 -3.12 -6.13
CA HIS A 203 -11.79 -4.03 -4.97
C HIS A 203 -12.37 -5.38 -5.40
N ARG A 204 -13.50 -5.34 -6.15
CA ARG A 204 -14.15 -6.54 -6.67
C ARG A 204 -13.20 -7.42 -7.48
N SER A 205 -12.49 -6.84 -8.46
CA SER A 205 -11.60 -7.62 -9.32
C SER A 205 -10.46 -8.26 -8.50
N THR A 206 -9.93 -7.56 -7.52
CA THR A 206 -8.85 -8.05 -6.66
C THR A 206 -9.31 -9.18 -5.74
N VAL A 207 -10.48 -9.03 -5.09
CA VAL A 207 -11.02 -10.08 -4.22
C VAL A 207 -11.37 -11.33 -5.02
N LEU A 208 -12.05 -11.18 -6.17
CA LEU A 208 -12.38 -12.32 -7.04
C LEU A 208 -11.12 -13.01 -7.59
N HIS A 209 -10.09 -12.23 -7.96
CA HIS A 209 -8.81 -12.79 -8.39
C HIS A 209 -8.14 -13.59 -7.25
N ALA A 210 -8.09 -13.04 -6.04
CA ALA A 210 -7.55 -13.75 -4.88
C ALA A 210 -8.28 -15.05 -4.59
N MET A 211 -9.62 -15.05 -4.69
CA MET A 211 -10.43 -16.27 -4.53
C MET A 211 -10.15 -17.29 -5.64
N ALA A 212 -10.11 -16.85 -6.91
CA ALA A 212 -9.85 -17.71 -8.05
C ALA A 212 -8.42 -18.30 -8.00
N ALA A 213 -7.42 -17.47 -7.67
CA ALA A 213 -6.04 -17.91 -7.54
C ALA A 213 -5.86 -18.96 -6.42
N ASN A 214 -6.73 -18.94 -5.43
CA ASN A 214 -6.66 -19.88 -4.29
C ASN A 214 -7.50 -21.15 -4.49
N MET A 215 -8.12 -21.35 -5.65
CA MET A 215 -8.81 -22.60 -5.99
C MET A 215 -7.83 -23.78 -6.06
N ALA A 216 -8.35 -24.99 -5.85
CA ALA A 216 -7.55 -26.22 -5.76
C ALA A 216 -6.72 -26.50 -7.03
N ASP A 217 -7.25 -26.12 -8.22
CA ASP A 217 -6.59 -26.32 -9.52
C ASP A 217 -5.59 -25.20 -9.88
N TYR A 218 -5.34 -24.24 -8.97
CA TYR A 218 -4.37 -23.17 -9.18
C TYR A 218 -3.30 -23.21 -8.06
N PHE A 219 -3.27 -22.28 -7.12
CA PHE A 219 -2.32 -22.35 -5.98
C PHE A 219 -2.76 -23.33 -4.91
N GLY A 220 -4.06 -23.50 -4.68
CA GLY A 220 -4.61 -24.42 -3.69
C GLY A 220 -4.11 -24.21 -2.26
N LEU A 221 -3.76 -22.95 -1.90
CA LEU A 221 -3.16 -22.63 -0.61
C LEU A 221 -4.16 -22.82 0.53
N ARG A 222 -3.68 -23.38 1.62
CA ARG A 222 -4.43 -23.56 2.86
C ARG A 222 -3.87 -22.65 3.95
N ALA A 223 -4.64 -22.41 5.00
CA ALA A 223 -4.25 -21.57 6.14
C ALA A 223 -2.97 -22.03 6.87
N VAL A 224 -2.55 -23.28 6.67
CA VAL A 224 -1.32 -23.84 7.26
C VAL A 224 -0.11 -23.72 6.35
N ASP A 225 -0.30 -23.36 5.08
CA ASP A 225 0.77 -23.26 4.10
C ASP A 225 1.53 -21.93 4.28
N ARG A 226 2.80 -21.92 3.90
CA ARG A 226 3.64 -20.72 3.90
C ARG A 226 4.07 -20.43 2.47
N MET A 227 3.88 -19.19 2.05
CA MET A 227 4.29 -18.69 0.73
C MET A 227 5.46 -17.73 0.90
N LEU A 228 6.47 -17.86 0.02
CA LEU A 228 7.59 -16.96 -0.12
C LEU A 228 7.43 -16.12 -1.39
#